data_2245afecdc12c6bfc05613e8e655d238
#
_entry.id   2245afecdc12c6bfc05613e8e655d238
#
_cell.length_a   1.000
_cell.length_b   1.000
_cell.length_c   1.000
_cell.angle_alpha   90.00
_cell.angle_beta   90.00
_cell.angle_gamma   90.00
#
_symmetry.space_group_name_H-M   'P 1'
#
loop_
_entity.id
_entity.type
_entity.pdbx_description
1 polymer ?
#
loop_
_entity_poly.entity_id
_entity_poly.type
_entity_poly.pdbx_seq_one_letter_code
_entity_poly.pdbx_strand_id
1 'polypeptide(L)'
;AEGDRYVTISSRGYRPTVIDLKKAKYPFFVVVAILSFILIVLPVLVLLYTSLVPYSMVPSARAFSMMSLRHWTEVLGDPISILSVKNSMFLGIFGATLGVILSIFVCYAIVKVRTAASGLLESLSFLSFSFPGIVIGVGFMWLFVRTPLYATIWALLIGYIATYLPYGIRPLTSAFVQIHAHLEESSRVCGGGTLYTLRRIVIPLLIPGIVSAWILMATMFVRELTLSVVLSRPGTEVLAVQVLRFAEDGLWGKLSALGIIMIFISTTLVILASLTGAKLTKVKTVGGEETQKKLQEPSVK
;
A
#
# COMPACT_ATOMS: atom_id res chain seq x y z
N ALA A 1 12.29 -23.45 18.94
CA ALA A 1 13.15 -24.40 18.22
C ALA A 1 12.96 -24.39 16.69
N GLU A 2 11.92 -23.74 16.13
CA GLU A 2 11.71 -23.65 14.67
C GLU A 2 12.24 -22.37 14.05
N GLY A 3 12.48 -21.32 14.82
CA GLY A 3 12.97 -20.04 14.33
C GLY A 3 14.39 -20.04 13.75
N ASP A 4 15.23 -20.98 14.19
CA ASP A 4 16.64 -21.05 13.77
C ASP A 4 16.86 -21.68 12.39
N ARG A 5 15.83 -22.31 11.80
CA ARG A 5 15.93 -22.95 10.49
C ARG A 5 15.93 -21.97 9.30
N TYR A 6 15.54 -20.74 9.50
CA TYR A 6 15.43 -19.73 8.43
C TYR A 6 16.48 -18.63 8.48
N VAL A 7 17.42 -18.72 9.39
CA VAL A 7 18.55 -17.79 9.49
C VAL A 7 19.64 -18.26 8.54
N THR A 8 19.77 -17.63 7.40
CA THR A 8 20.90 -17.85 6.49
C THR A 8 22.17 -17.27 7.10
N ILE A 9 22.96 -18.12 7.79
CA ILE A 9 24.26 -17.78 8.40
C ILE A 9 25.35 -17.57 7.33
N SER A 10 25.06 -17.62 6.05
CA SER A 10 26.06 -17.43 5.01
C SER A 10 25.91 -16.08 4.34
N SER A 11 26.94 -15.25 4.44
CA SER A 11 27.17 -14.05 3.62
C SER A 11 27.31 -14.35 2.11
N ARG A 12 27.14 -15.59 1.69
CA ARG A 12 26.99 -15.98 0.28
C ARG A 12 25.54 -15.72 -0.12
N GLY A 13 25.31 -14.53 -0.66
CA GLY A 13 24.04 -14.20 -1.28
C GLY A 13 23.62 -15.31 -2.25
N TYR A 14 22.37 -15.75 -2.15
CA TYR A 14 21.76 -16.64 -3.11
C TYR A 14 21.98 -16.07 -4.50
N ARG A 15 22.80 -16.73 -5.32
CA ARG A 15 22.93 -16.42 -6.74
C ARG A 15 21.81 -17.18 -7.45
N PRO A 16 20.78 -16.51 -7.92
CA PRO A 16 19.73 -17.19 -8.68
C PRO A 16 20.37 -17.82 -9.92
N THR A 17 20.15 -19.12 -10.10
CA THR A 17 20.54 -19.80 -11.33
C THR A 17 19.64 -19.27 -12.45
N VAL A 18 20.21 -18.43 -13.32
CA VAL A 18 19.51 -17.90 -14.49
C VAL A 18 19.38 -19.03 -15.50
N ILE A 19 18.15 -19.46 -15.78
CA ILE A 19 17.87 -20.40 -16.85
C ILE A 19 17.98 -19.64 -18.18
N ASP A 20 18.99 -19.98 -18.98
CA ASP A 20 19.12 -19.40 -20.33
C ASP A 20 18.12 -20.04 -21.29
N LEU A 21 17.08 -19.29 -21.61
CA LEU A 21 16.03 -19.70 -22.55
C LEU A 21 16.47 -19.71 -24.01
N LYS A 22 17.72 -19.32 -24.32
CA LYS A 22 18.25 -19.25 -25.67
C LYS A 22 17.27 -18.57 -26.64
N LYS A 23 16.93 -19.24 -27.76
CA LYS A 23 15.99 -18.72 -28.78
C LYS A 23 14.52 -18.68 -28.25
N ALA A 24 14.15 -19.48 -27.27
CA ALA A 24 12.81 -19.50 -26.72
C ALA A 24 12.45 -18.20 -25.93
N LYS A 25 13.44 -17.38 -25.59
CA LYS A 25 13.20 -16.08 -24.93
C LYS A 25 12.32 -15.13 -25.76
N TYR A 26 12.42 -15.15 -27.09
CA TYR A 26 11.64 -14.26 -27.94
C TYR A 26 10.14 -14.57 -27.96
N PRO A 27 9.69 -15.83 -28.29
CA PRO A 27 8.26 -16.14 -28.21
C PRO A 27 7.71 -15.99 -26.79
N PHE A 28 8.48 -16.36 -25.75
CA PHE A 28 8.04 -16.16 -24.37
C PHE A 28 7.86 -14.67 -24.04
N PHE A 29 8.79 -13.81 -24.43
CA PHE A 29 8.66 -12.35 -24.28
C PHE A 29 7.43 -11.80 -24.99
N VAL A 30 7.16 -12.24 -26.23
CA VAL A 30 6.00 -11.81 -27.01
C VAL A 30 4.69 -12.19 -26.29
N VAL A 31 4.59 -13.43 -25.81
CA VAL A 31 3.41 -13.87 -25.04
C VAL A 31 3.20 -13.02 -23.79
N VAL A 32 4.24 -12.80 -23.00
CA VAL A 32 4.16 -11.98 -21.79
C VAL A 32 3.81 -10.52 -22.13
N ALA A 33 4.39 -9.98 -23.21
CA ALA A 33 4.09 -8.61 -23.65
C ALA A 33 2.63 -8.45 -24.10
N ILE A 34 2.09 -9.41 -24.87
CA ILE A 34 0.69 -9.42 -25.30
C ILE A 34 -0.24 -9.52 -24.08
N LEU A 35 0.02 -10.45 -23.17
CA LEU A 35 -0.77 -10.60 -21.95
C LEU A 35 -0.74 -9.32 -21.11
N SER A 36 0.43 -8.71 -20.93
CA SER A 36 0.57 -7.45 -20.19
C SER A 36 -0.17 -6.32 -20.88
N PHE A 37 -0.13 -6.25 -22.22
CA PHE A 37 -0.86 -5.26 -22.98
C PHE A 37 -2.38 -5.42 -22.77
N ILE A 38 -2.92 -6.64 -22.93
CA ILE A 38 -4.36 -6.91 -22.79
C ILE A 38 -4.83 -6.66 -21.35
N LEU A 39 -4.05 -7.08 -20.35
CA LEU A 39 -4.50 -7.02 -18.95
C LEU A 39 -4.29 -5.64 -18.30
N ILE A 40 -3.30 -4.87 -18.74
CA ILE A 40 -2.93 -3.60 -18.09
C ILE A 40 -3.19 -2.42 -19.01
N VAL A 41 -2.62 -2.44 -20.23
CA VAL A 41 -2.64 -1.26 -21.11
C VAL A 41 -4.02 -1.07 -21.74
N LEU A 42 -4.62 -2.13 -22.25
CA LEU A 42 -5.92 -2.05 -22.93
C LEU A 42 -7.04 -1.50 -22.06
N PRO A 43 -7.27 -1.93 -20.80
CA PRO A 43 -8.28 -1.34 -19.94
C PRO A 43 -8.06 0.16 -19.68
N VAL A 44 -6.80 0.59 -19.51
CA VAL A 44 -6.47 2.01 -19.31
C VAL A 44 -6.76 2.82 -20.59
N LEU A 45 -6.43 2.27 -21.76
CA LEU A 45 -6.76 2.91 -23.05
C LEU A 45 -8.27 3.01 -23.27
N VAL A 46 -9.04 1.98 -22.89
CA VAL A 46 -10.52 2.02 -22.98
C VAL A 46 -11.07 3.10 -22.04
N LEU A 47 -10.60 3.19 -20.82
CA LEU A 47 -11.00 4.27 -19.90
C LEU A 47 -10.64 5.64 -20.47
N LEU A 48 -9.42 5.81 -21.00
CA LEU A 48 -8.99 7.06 -21.61
C LEU A 48 -9.89 7.43 -22.80
N TYR A 49 -10.15 6.48 -23.69
CA TYR A 49 -11.05 6.68 -24.82
C TYR A 49 -12.45 7.09 -24.36
N THR A 50 -13.06 6.33 -23.43
CA THR A 50 -14.41 6.59 -22.93
C THR A 50 -14.52 7.94 -22.20
N SER A 51 -13.44 8.39 -21.55
CA SER A 51 -13.40 9.70 -20.89
C SER A 51 -13.42 10.89 -21.86
N LEU A 52 -13.07 10.66 -23.12
CA LEU A 52 -12.96 11.72 -24.15
C LEU A 52 -14.15 11.79 -25.09
N VAL A 53 -14.88 10.68 -25.29
CA VAL A 53 -16.06 10.66 -26.18
C VAL A 53 -17.33 11.12 -25.44
N PRO A 54 -18.27 11.85 -26.11
CA PRO A 54 -19.44 12.42 -25.47
C PRO A 54 -20.42 11.38 -24.91
N TYR A 55 -20.45 10.19 -25.48
CA TYR A 55 -21.26 9.04 -25.06
C TYR A 55 -20.60 7.75 -25.54
N SER A 56 -21.02 6.62 -25.00
CA SER A 56 -20.42 5.31 -25.37
C SER A 56 -20.66 5.01 -26.84
N MET A 57 -19.55 4.98 -27.61
CA MET A 57 -19.56 4.68 -29.04
C MET A 57 -18.34 3.87 -29.44
N VAL A 58 -18.47 3.08 -30.51
CA VAL A 58 -17.38 2.28 -31.06
C VAL A 58 -16.33 3.22 -31.67
N PRO A 59 -15.02 2.92 -31.51
CA PRO A 59 -13.95 3.69 -32.13
C PRO A 59 -14.17 3.82 -33.64
N SER A 60 -14.25 5.05 -34.12
CA SER A 60 -14.51 5.40 -35.54
C SER A 60 -13.97 6.80 -35.82
N ALA A 61 -13.74 7.15 -37.10
CA ALA A 61 -13.34 8.50 -37.49
C ALA A 61 -14.24 9.58 -36.90
N ARG A 62 -15.54 9.33 -36.85
CA ARG A 62 -16.53 10.22 -36.25
C ARG A 62 -16.33 10.35 -34.74
N ALA A 63 -16.03 9.24 -34.02
CA ALA A 63 -15.79 9.27 -32.62
C ALA A 63 -14.55 10.12 -32.27
N PHE A 64 -13.48 9.97 -33.04
CA PHE A 64 -12.26 10.76 -32.87
C PHE A 64 -12.48 12.26 -33.11
N SER A 65 -13.32 12.63 -34.08
CA SER A 65 -13.64 14.06 -34.33
C SER A 65 -14.53 14.70 -33.25
N MET A 66 -15.20 13.89 -32.41
CA MET A 66 -16.06 14.36 -31.32
C MET A 66 -15.38 14.33 -29.96
N MET A 67 -14.10 13.92 -29.88
CA MET A 67 -13.38 13.89 -28.62
C MET A 67 -13.26 15.26 -27.98
N SER A 68 -13.52 15.34 -26.68
CA SER A 68 -13.46 16.57 -25.90
C SER A 68 -13.08 16.29 -24.45
N LEU A 69 -12.61 17.29 -23.72
CA LEU A 69 -12.33 17.20 -22.29
C LEU A 69 -13.55 17.50 -21.41
N ARG A 70 -14.75 17.46 -21.96
CA ARG A 70 -15.98 17.81 -21.26
C ARG A 70 -16.17 17.04 -19.96
N HIS A 71 -16.02 15.72 -19.98
CA HIS A 71 -16.17 14.89 -18.76
C HIS A 71 -15.12 15.21 -17.70
N TRP A 72 -13.91 15.60 -18.10
CA TRP A 72 -12.86 16.04 -17.18
C TRP A 72 -13.22 17.37 -16.52
N THR A 73 -13.71 18.35 -17.28
CA THR A 73 -14.14 19.64 -16.72
C THR A 73 -15.36 19.47 -15.81
N GLU A 74 -16.30 18.60 -16.17
CA GLU A 74 -17.46 18.28 -15.33
C GLU A 74 -17.06 17.60 -14.02
N VAL A 75 -16.16 16.61 -14.04
CA VAL A 75 -15.70 15.90 -12.86
C VAL A 75 -14.85 16.81 -11.94
N LEU A 76 -13.98 17.61 -12.53
CA LEU A 76 -13.13 18.55 -11.77
C LEU A 76 -13.91 19.80 -11.29
N GLY A 77 -15.09 20.05 -11.83
CA GLY A 77 -16.02 21.09 -11.37
C GLY A 77 -17.07 20.58 -10.37
N ASP A 78 -17.23 19.25 -10.22
CA ASP A 78 -18.22 18.67 -9.32
C ASP A 78 -17.69 18.64 -7.86
N PRO A 79 -18.36 19.34 -6.92
CA PRO A 79 -17.93 19.39 -5.53
C PRO A 79 -17.83 18.03 -4.85
N ILE A 80 -18.71 17.07 -5.20
CA ILE A 80 -18.71 15.72 -4.60
C ILE A 80 -17.50 14.94 -5.12
N SER A 81 -17.19 15.02 -6.40
CA SER A 81 -16.00 14.39 -6.98
C SER A 81 -14.71 14.93 -6.36
N ILE A 82 -14.60 16.25 -6.19
CA ILE A 82 -13.44 16.86 -5.52
C ILE A 82 -13.33 16.39 -4.06
N LEU A 83 -14.46 16.37 -3.34
CA LEU A 83 -14.49 15.90 -1.97
C LEU A 83 -14.06 14.43 -1.87
N SER A 84 -14.55 13.59 -2.78
CA SER A 84 -14.19 12.18 -2.81
C SER A 84 -12.70 11.94 -3.06
N VAL A 85 -12.07 12.76 -3.91
CA VAL A 85 -10.61 12.77 -4.10
C VAL A 85 -9.89 13.15 -2.80
N LYS A 86 -10.29 14.25 -2.15
CA LYS A 86 -9.68 14.70 -0.89
C LYS A 86 -9.79 13.66 0.21
N ASN A 87 -10.98 13.07 0.39
CA ASN A 87 -11.23 12.05 1.40
C ASN A 87 -10.40 10.79 1.14
N SER A 88 -10.35 10.31 -0.11
CA SER A 88 -9.53 9.14 -0.46
C SER A 88 -8.04 9.40 -0.31
N MET A 89 -7.54 10.59 -0.63
CA MET A 89 -6.14 10.96 -0.38
C MET A 89 -5.84 11.05 1.12
N PHE A 90 -6.75 11.63 1.90
CA PHE A 90 -6.60 11.68 3.35
C PHE A 90 -6.54 10.28 3.95
N LEU A 91 -7.47 9.40 3.61
CA LEU A 91 -7.49 8.02 4.08
C LEU A 91 -6.27 7.24 3.58
N GLY A 92 -5.89 7.40 2.31
CA GLY A 92 -4.73 6.75 1.72
C GLY A 92 -3.40 7.14 2.37
N ILE A 93 -3.19 8.41 2.65
CA ILE A 93 -1.92 8.90 3.22
C ILE A 93 -1.94 8.79 4.75
N PHE A 94 -2.89 9.44 5.39
CA PHE A 94 -2.97 9.49 6.84
C PHE A 94 -3.35 8.14 7.45
N GLY A 95 -4.37 7.48 6.85
CA GLY A 95 -4.82 6.18 7.30
C GLY A 95 -3.75 5.10 7.15
N ALA A 96 -3.08 5.02 6.00
CA ALA A 96 -1.98 4.08 5.82
C ALA A 96 -0.83 4.34 6.79
N THR A 97 -0.51 5.61 7.07
CA THR A 97 0.53 5.96 8.04
C THR A 97 0.18 5.46 9.45
N LEU A 98 -1.05 5.72 9.91
CA LEU A 98 -1.50 5.21 11.21
C LEU A 98 -1.58 3.69 11.24
N GLY A 99 -2.07 3.07 10.16
CA GLY A 99 -2.15 1.62 10.04
C GLY A 99 -0.79 0.94 10.09
N VAL A 100 0.21 1.53 9.43
CA VAL A 100 1.60 1.03 9.48
C VAL A 100 2.21 1.20 10.87
N ILE A 101 1.99 2.33 11.53
CA ILE A 101 2.44 2.53 12.91
C ILE A 101 1.85 1.45 13.81
N LEU A 102 0.53 1.20 13.73
CA LEU A 102 -0.12 0.14 14.50
C LEU A 102 0.45 -1.24 14.14
N SER A 103 0.68 -1.51 12.85
CA SER A 103 1.26 -2.77 12.37
C SER A 103 2.68 -3.01 12.92
N ILE A 104 3.50 -1.97 13.08
CA ILE A 104 4.84 -2.07 13.70
C ILE A 104 4.72 -2.55 15.15
N PHE A 105 3.80 -1.97 15.94
CA PHE A 105 3.60 -2.41 17.33
C PHE A 105 3.08 -3.83 17.42
N VAL A 106 2.12 -4.21 16.58
CA VAL A 106 1.58 -5.56 16.51
C VAL A 106 2.68 -6.56 16.11
N CYS A 107 3.45 -6.27 15.07
CA CYS A 107 4.56 -7.13 14.65
C CYS A 107 5.65 -7.26 15.71
N TYR A 108 5.98 -6.16 16.40
CA TYR A 108 6.93 -6.21 17.51
C TYR A 108 6.46 -7.15 18.62
N ALA A 109 5.17 -7.06 19.00
CA ALA A 109 4.58 -7.95 19.99
C ALA A 109 4.60 -9.42 19.55
N ILE A 110 4.26 -9.70 18.30
CA ILE A 110 4.21 -11.07 17.75
C ILE A 110 5.61 -11.68 17.63
N VAL A 111 6.58 -10.94 17.07
CA VAL A 111 7.88 -11.51 16.67
C VAL A 111 8.91 -11.43 17.81
N LYS A 112 8.92 -10.35 18.59
CA LYS A 112 9.99 -10.07 19.57
C LYS A 112 9.58 -10.37 21.01
N VAL A 113 8.36 -10.04 21.41
CA VAL A 113 7.90 -10.28 22.79
C VAL A 113 7.57 -11.75 23.02
N ARG A 114 6.98 -12.43 22.02
CA ARG A 114 6.69 -13.88 22.00
C ARG A 114 6.05 -14.41 23.30
N THR A 115 4.97 -13.78 23.72
CA THR A 115 4.15 -14.26 24.85
C THR A 115 3.17 -15.34 24.41
N ALA A 116 2.55 -16.05 25.33
CA ALA A 116 1.46 -16.98 25.03
C ALA A 116 0.30 -16.32 24.26
N ALA A 117 0.10 -15.01 24.43
CA ALA A 117 -0.89 -14.23 23.70
C ALA A 117 -0.49 -13.85 22.27
N SER A 118 0.78 -14.02 21.88
CA SER A 118 1.27 -13.61 20.54
C SER A 118 0.58 -14.36 19.40
N GLY A 119 0.33 -15.66 19.56
CA GLY A 119 -0.41 -16.46 18.58
C GLY A 119 -1.88 -16.04 18.46
N LEU A 120 -2.52 -15.68 19.58
CA LEU A 120 -3.88 -15.15 19.56
C LEU A 120 -3.92 -13.78 18.87
N LEU A 121 -2.96 -12.89 19.18
CA LEU A 121 -2.85 -11.58 18.55
C LEU A 121 -2.64 -11.70 17.04
N GLU A 122 -1.79 -12.62 16.60
CA GLU A 122 -1.58 -12.92 15.18
C GLU A 122 -2.88 -13.39 14.54
N SER A 123 -3.54 -14.40 15.10
CA SER A 123 -4.80 -14.94 14.58
C SER A 123 -5.90 -13.89 14.49
N LEU A 124 -6.08 -13.06 15.53
CA LEU A 124 -7.04 -11.96 15.55
C LEU A 124 -6.71 -10.89 14.51
N SER A 125 -5.42 -10.58 14.32
CA SER A 125 -4.98 -9.60 13.32
C SER A 125 -5.32 -10.04 11.89
N PHE A 126 -5.35 -11.34 11.60
CA PHE A 126 -5.71 -11.89 10.29
C PHE A 126 -7.19 -12.25 10.15
N LEU A 127 -7.98 -12.11 11.21
CA LEU A 127 -9.40 -12.49 11.20
C LEU A 127 -10.21 -11.71 10.17
N SER A 128 -9.84 -10.46 9.88
CA SER A 128 -10.50 -9.62 8.88
C SER A 128 -10.50 -10.25 7.47
N PHE A 129 -9.53 -11.09 7.14
CA PHE A 129 -9.49 -11.80 5.84
C PHE A 129 -10.55 -12.91 5.71
N SER A 130 -11.12 -13.35 6.83
CA SER A 130 -12.14 -14.40 6.84
C SER A 130 -13.53 -13.87 6.50
N PHE A 131 -13.74 -12.57 6.53
CA PHE A 131 -15.04 -11.96 6.28
C PHE A 131 -15.06 -11.13 5.01
N PRO A 132 -16.14 -11.18 4.21
CA PRO A 132 -16.36 -10.22 3.12
C PRO A 132 -16.37 -8.78 3.64
N GLY A 133 -15.71 -7.85 2.93
CA GLY A 133 -15.60 -6.45 3.36
C GLY A 133 -16.94 -5.76 3.66
N ILE A 134 -17.99 -6.11 2.90
CA ILE A 134 -19.33 -5.57 3.12
C ILE A 134 -19.91 -6.01 4.50
N VAL A 135 -19.64 -7.23 4.93
CA VAL A 135 -20.09 -7.75 6.24
C VAL A 135 -19.38 -6.99 7.37
N ILE A 136 -18.07 -6.75 7.21
CA ILE A 136 -17.29 -5.92 8.15
C ILE A 136 -17.87 -4.50 8.17
N GLY A 137 -18.21 -3.94 7.01
CA GLY A 137 -18.82 -2.62 6.88
C GLY A 137 -20.14 -2.51 7.64
N VAL A 138 -21.01 -3.51 7.51
CA VAL A 138 -22.27 -3.57 8.27
C VAL A 138 -22.00 -3.67 9.78
N GLY A 139 -21.03 -4.49 10.20
CA GLY A 139 -20.62 -4.59 11.60
C GLY A 139 -20.17 -3.25 12.17
N PHE A 140 -19.32 -2.51 11.44
CA PHE A 140 -18.89 -1.16 11.85
C PHE A 140 -20.02 -0.15 11.82
N MET A 141 -20.94 -0.23 10.86
CA MET A 141 -22.12 0.63 10.84
C MET A 141 -22.96 0.43 12.10
N TRP A 142 -23.23 -0.81 12.49
CA TRP A 142 -23.95 -1.11 13.73
C TRP A 142 -23.20 -0.63 14.98
N LEU A 143 -21.88 -0.78 15.01
CA LEU A 143 -21.04 -0.31 16.11
C LEU A 143 -21.11 1.21 16.26
N PHE A 144 -21.07 1.94 15.13
CA PHE A 144 -20.96 3.40 15.16
C PHE A 144 -22.29 4.14 15.17
N VAL A 145 -23.41 3.53 14.75
CA VAL A 145 -24.70 4.20 14.54
C VAL A 145 -25.19 4.99 15.78
N ARG A 146 -24.78 4.58 16.97
CA ARG A 146 -25.13 5.25 18.25
C ARG A 146 -23.97 6.05 18.84
N THR A 147 -22.94 6.29 18.08
CA THR A 147 -21.73 7.02 18.54
C THR A 147 -21.54 8.30 17.75
N PRO A 148 -20.78 9.28 18.23
CA PRO A 148 -20.41 10.48 17.46
C PRO A 148 -19.54 10.19 16.23
N LEU A 149 -19.03 8.96 16.09
CA LEU A 149 -18.22 8.55 14.94
C LEU A 149 -19.09 8.26 13.70
N TYR A 150 -20.39 7.98 13.86
CA TYR A 150 -21.26 7.69 12.75
C TYR A 150 -21.29 8.83 11.73
N ALA A 151 -21.28 8.51 10.45
CA ALA A 151 -21.26 9.46 9.35
C ALA A 151 -20.04 10.40 9.31
N THR A 152 -18.91 9.98 9.89
CA THR A 152 -17.65 10.74 9.86
C THR A 152 -16.55 10.00 9.09
N ILE A 153 -15.56 10.76 8.64
CA ILE A 153 -14.35 10.20 7.98
C ILE A 153 -13.56 9.28 8.94
N TRP A 154 -13.71 9.48 10.25
CA TRP A 154 -13.06 8.67 11.27
C TRP A 154 -13.63 7.26 11.36
N ALA A 155 -14.94 7.09 11.11
CA ALA A 155 -15.54 5.74 11.01
C ALA A 155 -14.93 4.94 9.86
N LEU A 156 -14.76 5.58 8.69
CA LEU A 156 -14.07 4.99 7.55
C LEU A 156 -12.62 4.66 7.89
N LEU A 157 -11.91 5.58 8.52
CA LEU A 157 -10.50 5.40 8.91
C LEU A 157 -10.32 4.17 9.81
N ILE A 158 -11.12 4.06 10.87
CA ILE A 158 -11.06 2.93 11.82
C ILE A 158 -11.40 1.63 11.10
N GLY A 159 -12.47 1.62 10.31
CA GLY A 159 -12.87 0.46 9.52
C GLY A 159 -11.79 0.00 8.54
N TYR A 160 -11.14 0.94 7.84
CA TYR A 160 -10.04 0.64 6.92
C TYR A 160 -8.83 0.04 7.64
N ILE A 161 -8.39 0.68 8.73
CA ILE A 161 -7.25 0.16 9.51
C ILE A 161 -7.56 -1.25 10.01
N ALA A 162 -8.73 -1.48 10.60
CA ALA A 162 -9.10 -2.79 11.13
C ALA A 162 -9.18 -3.86 10.03
N THR A 163 -9.72 -3.52 8.86
CA THR A 163 -9.89 -4.46 7.75
C THR A 163 -8.57 -4.79 7.06
N TYR A 164 -7.71 -3.78 6.86
CA TYR A 164 -6.50 -3.91 6.06
C TYR A 164 -5.21 -4.02 6.90
N LEU A 165 -5.31 -4.16 8.21
CA LEU A 165 -4.17 -4.38 9.11
C LEU A 165 -3.24 -5.53 8.67
N PRO A 166 -3.75 -6.68 8.19
CA PRO A 166 -2.89 -7.77 7.69
C PRO A 166 -1.94 -7.36 6.56
N TYR A 167 -2.32 -6.42 5.71
CA TYR A 167 -1.46 -5.91 4.64
C TYR A 167 -0.26 -5.12 5.16
N GLY A 168 -0.39 -4.50 6.33
CA GLY A 168 0.72 -3.88 7.05
C GLY A 168 1.60 -4.91 7.77
N ILE A 169 0.96 -5.89 8.42
CA ILE A 169 1.66 -6.89 9.25
C ILE A 169 2.55 -7.81 8.40
N ARG A 170 2.10 -8.33 7.25
CA ARG A 170 2.86 -9.30 6.46
C ARG A 170 4.25 -8.84 6.05
N PRO A 171 4.44 -7.69 5.35
CA PRO A 171 5.79 -7.24 4.96
C PRO A 171 6.64 -6.87 6.17
N LEU A 172 6.03 -6.32 7.24
CA LEU A 172 6.74 -6.00 8.46
C LEU A 172 7.23 -7.24 9.20
N THR A 173 6.40 -8.28 9.33
CA THR A 173 6.81 -9.55 9.95
C THR A 173 8.01 -10.15 9.21
N SER A 174 7.97 -10.17 7.87
CA SER A 174 9.10 -10.64 7.06
C SER A 174 10.37 -9.83 7.29
N ALA A 175 10.25 -8.51 7.46
CA ALA A 175 11.39 -7.64 7.76
C ALA A 175 11.90 -7.83 9.21
N PHE A 176 11.00 -7.98 10.19
CA PHE A 176 11.38 -8.23 11.59
C PHE A 176 12.14 -9.54 11.79
N VAL A 177 11.74 -10.61 11.10
CA VAL A 177 12.39 -11.92 11.18
C VAL A 177 13.84 -11.86 10.66
N GLN A 178 14.15 -10.96 9.74
CA GLN A 178 15.50 -10.78 9.20
C GLN A 178 16.45 -10.02 10.17
N ILE A 179 15.91 -9.37 11.20
CA ILE A 179 16.72 -8.63 12.20
C ILE A 179 17.14 -9.59 13.31
N HIS A 180 18.44 -9.89 13.35
CA HIS A 180 19.04 -10.75 14.38
C HIS A 180 18.86 -10.18 15.80
N ALA A 181 18.51 -11.05 16.74
CA ALA A 181 18.35 -10.69 18.16
C ALA A 181 19.63 -10.09 18.76
N HIS A 182 20.81 -10.54 18.32
CA HIS A 182 22.11 -10.03 18.78
C HIS A 182 22.30 -8.52 18.61
N LEU A 183 21.64 -7.88 17.64
CA LEU A 183 21.71 -6.42 17.48
C LEU A 183 21.03 -5.69 18.64
N GLU A 184 19.92 -6.24 19.13
CA GLU A 184 19.20 -5.68 20.27
C GLU A 184 19.93 -5.98 21.58
N GLU A 185 20.50 -7.19 21.72
CA GLU A 185 21.33 -7.58 22.87
C GLU A 185 22.58 -6.72 22.97
N SER A 186 23.30 -6.51 21.87
CA SER A 186 24.48 -5.64 21.83
C SER A 186 24.14 -4.20 22.23
N SER A 187 22.98 -3.69 21.78
CA SER A 187 22.52 -2.37 22.22
C SER A 187 22.29 -2.30 23.72
N ARG A 188 21.70 -3.34 24.33
CA ARG A 188 21.48 -3.40 25.77
C ARG A 188 22.78 -3.48 26.57
N VAL A 189 23.75 -4.27 26.09
CA VAL A 189 25.08 -4.36 26.69
C VAL A 189 25.79 -3.00 26.69
N CYS A 190 25.60 -2.22 25.62
CA CYS A 190 26.11 -0.85 25.52
C CYS A 190 25.23 0.20 26.28
N GLY A 191 24.30 -0.23 27.13
CA GLY A 191 23.46 0.66 27.94
C GLY A 191 22.23 1.24 27.21
N GLY A 192 21.94 0.78 26.00
CA GLY A 192 20.77 1.22 25.24
C GLY A 192 19.45 0.66 25.79
N GLY A 193 18.53 1.52 26.19
CA GLY A 193 17.17 1.12 26.59
C GLY A 193 16.34 0.66 25.40
N THR A 194 15.20 0.01 25.67
CA THR A 194 14.28 -0.54 24.62
C THR A 194 13.87 0.49 23.58
N LEU A 195 13.51 1.70 24.01
CA LEU A 195 13.08 2.77 23.10
C LEU A 195 14.24 3.27 22.23
N TYR A 196 15.45 3.37 22.79
CA TYR A 196 16.66 3.72 22.05
C TYR A 196 16.96 2.69 20.97
N THR A 197 16.95 1.40 21.34
CA THR A 197 17.18 0.27 20.43
C THR A 197 16.15 0.25 19.30
N LEU A 198 14.87 0.40 19.63
CA LEU A 198 13.79 0.46 18.65
C LEU A 198 14.00 1.61 17.65
N ARG A 199 14.26 2.81 18.15
CA ARG A 199 14.37 4.01 17.30
C ARG A 199 15.66 4.06 16.50
N ARG A 200 16.78 3.62 17.08
CA ARG A 200 18.11 3.79 16.47
C ARG A 200 18.59 2.58 15.68
N ILE A 201 18.07 1.39 15.97
CA ILE A 201 18.52 0.15 15.35
C ILE A 201 17.36 -0.52 14.57
N VAL A 202 16.27 -0.86 15.25
CA VAL A 202 15.21 -1.68 14.67
C VAL A 202 14.46 -0.93 13.58
N ILE A 203 13.87 0.24 13.88
CA ILE A 203 13.08 1.02 12.91
C ILE A 203 13.90 1.34 11.64
N PRO A 204 15.14 1.78 11.73
CA PRO A 204 15.96 2.01 10.56
C PRO A 204 16.22 0.78 9.69
N LEU A 205 16.32 -0.40 10.26
CA LEU A 205 16.48 -1.66 9.51
C LEU A 205 15.14 -2.13 8.91
N LEU A 206 14.02 -1.73 9.51
CA LEU A 206 12.67 -2.02 9.02
C LEU A 206 12.21 -1.11 7.87
N ILE A 207 12.94 -0.07 7.49
CA ILE A 207 12.51 0.91 6.48
C ILE A 207 11.98 0.22 5.19
N PRO A 208 12.65 -0.78 4.60
CA PRO A 208 12.11 -1.44 3.41
C PRO A 208 10.74 -2.11 3.65
N GLY A 209 10.58 -2.76 4.81
CA GLY A 209 9.31 -3.36 5.23
C GLY A 209 8.23 -2.32 5.50
N ILE A 210 8.59 -1.20 6.15
CA ILE A 210 7.69 -0.07 6.43
C ILE A 210 7.17 0.54 5.13
N VAL A 211 8.05 0.80 4.16
CA VAL A 211 7.68 1.36 2.85
C VAL A 211 6.76 0.39 2.10
N SER A 212 7.10 -0.90 2.09
CA SER A 212 6.27 -1.92 1.44
C SER A 212 4.88 -2.02 2.08
N ALA A 213 4.79 -2.02 3.41
CA ALA A 213 3.55 -2.03 4.15
C ALA A 213 2.70 -0.77 3.85
N TRP A 214 3.37 0.39 3.81
CA TRP A 214 2.70 1.66 3.53
C TRP A 214 2.13 1.71 2.10
N ILE A 215 2.89 1.27 1.11
CA ILE A 215 2.44 1.20 -0.29
C ILE A 215 1.20 0.31 -0.40
N LEU A 216 1.24 -0.88 0.20
CA LEU A 216 0.11 -1.81 0.15
C LEU A 216 -1.13 -1.23 0.81
N MET A 217 -1.01 -0.70 2.03
CA MET A 217 -2.15 -0.12 2.75
C MET A 217 -2.69 1.13 2.05
N ALA A 218 -1.83 2.05 1.61
CA ALA A 218 -2.25 3.26 0.90
C ALA A 218 -3.00 2.94 -0.38
N THR A 219 -2.50 1.97 -1.16
CA THR A 219 -3.16 1.53 -2.40
C THR A 219 -4.53 0.89 -2.12
N MET A 220 -4.64 0.07 -1.05
CA MET A 220 -5.92 -0.53 -0.66
C MET A 220 -6.91 0.53 -0.19
N PHE A 221 -6.49 1.51 0.59
CA PHE A 221 -7.35 2.55 1.13
C PHE A 221 -7.91 3.48 0.05
N VAL A 222 -7.11 3.88 -0.93
CA VAL A 222 -7.59 4.73 -2.05
C VAL A 222 -8.65 4.04 -2.90
N ARG A 223 -8.57 2.71 -3.04
CA ARG A 223 -9.46 1.92 -3.89
C ARG A 223 -10.56 1.19 -3.12
N GLU A 224 -10.66 1.43 -1.81
CA GLU A 224 -11.60 0.69 -0.98
C GLU A 224 -13.05 1.07 -1.33
N LEU A 225 -13.83 0.07 -1.73
CA LEU A 225 -15.22 0.19 -2.13
C LEU A 225 -16.18 -0.50 -1.16
N THR A 226 -15.87 -1.74 -0.79
CA THR A 226 -16.84 -2.66 -0.16
C THR A 226 -17.31 -2.19 1.22
N LEU A 227 -16.42 -1.73 2.05
CA LEU A 227 -16.71 -1.14 3.35
C LEU A 227 -17.27 0.28 3.19
N SER A 228 -16.72 1.03 2.22
CA SER A 228 -17.10 2.42 1.98
C SER A 228 -18.53 2.58 1.51
N VAL A 229 -19.04 1.69 0.67
CA VAL A 229 -20.46 1.71 0.23
C VAL A 229 -21.41 1.66 1.43
N VAL A 230 -21.05 0.93 2.47
CA VAL A 230 -21.88 0.80 3.68
C VAL A 230 -21.70 1.97 4.65
N LEU A 231 -20.46 2.44 4.83
CA LEU A 231 -20.14 3.44 5.87
C LEU A 231 -20.15 4.88 5.40
N SER A 232 -19.91 5.15 4.09
CA SER A 232 -19.88 6.54 3.60
C SER A 232 -21.26 7.18 3.66
N ARG A 233 -21.28 8.48 3.95
CA ARG A 233 -22.47 9.32 4.04
C ARG A 233 -22.17 10.66 3.37
N PRO A 234 -23.18 11.53 3.15
CA PRO A 234 -22.92 12.88 2.64
C PRO A 234 -21.84 13.60 3.43
N GLY A 235 -20.79 14.06 2.74
CA GLY A 235 -19.60 14.67 3.32
C GLY A 235 -18.41 13.72 3.56
N THR A 236 -18.61 12.40 3.45
CA THR A 236 -17.55 11.38 3.60
C THR A 236 -17.37 10.50 2.37
N GLU A 237 -17.87 10.97 1.22
CA GLU A 237 -17.71 10.26 -0.05
C GLU A 237 -16.24 10.01 -0.37
N VAL A 238 -15.95 8.82 -0.89
CA VAL A 238 -14.63 8.42 -1.35
C VAL A 238 -14.63 8.09 -2.83
N LEU A 239 -13.47 8.12 -3.48
CA LEU A 239 -13.32 7.93 -4.93
C LEU A 239 -14.03 6.68 -5.45
N ALA A 240 -13.82 5.54 -4.81
CA ALA A 240 -14.39 4.27 -5.26
C ALA A 240 -15.93 4.28 -5.23
N VAL A 241 -16.53 4.90 -4.21
CA VAL A 241 -17.99 5.06 -4.10
C VAL A 241 -18.52 6.02 -5.15
N GLN A 242 -17.81 7.13 -5.43
CA GLN A 242 -18.23 8.07 -6.47
C GLN A 242 -18.15 7.47 -7.88
N VAL A 243 -17.11 6.66 -8.15
CA VAL A 243 -16.99 5.87 -9.38
C VAL A 243 -18.19 4.90 -9.53
N LEU A 244 -18.57 4.21 -8.44
CA LEU A 244 -19.73 3.33 -8.44
C LEU A 244 -21.04 4.10 -8.74
N ARG A 245 -21.25 5.25 -8.12
CA ARG A 245 -22.43 6.10 -8.39
C ARG A 245 -22.52 6.49 -9.88
N PHE A 246 -21.41 6.91 -10.47
CA PHE A 246 -21.39 7.22 -11.91
C PHE A 246 -21.69 5.98 -12.78
N ALA A 247 -21.30 4.78 -12.32
CA ALA A 247 -21.67 3.54 -13.00
C ALA A 247 -23.18 3.26 -12.92
N GLU A 248 -23.78 3.41 -11.74
CA GLU A 248 -25.22 3.23 -11.51
C GLU A 248 -26.05 4.23 -12.29
N ASP A 249 -25.58 5.47 -12.40
CA ASP A 249 -26.24 6.54 -13.20
C ASP A 249 -25.98 6.42 -14.71
N GLY A 250 -25.19 5.45 -15.18
CA GLY A 250 -24.83 5.27 -16.59
C GLY A 250 -23.90 6.36 -17.16
N LEU A 251 -23.23 7.12 -16.30
CA LEU A 251 -22.34 8.25 -16.66
C LEU A 251 -20.92 7.77 -16.99
N TRP A 252 -20.79 6.89 -17.98
CA TRP A 252 -19.54 6.18 -18.31
C TRP A 252 -18.36 7.11 -18.58
N GLY A 253 -18.56 8.28 -19.22
CA GLY A 253 -17.51 9.25 -19.47
C GLY A 253 -16.94 9.86 -18.18
N LYS A 254 -17.80 10.24 -17.23
CA LYS A 254 -17.40 10.77 -15.90
C LYS A 254 -16.76 9.68 -15.06
N LEU A 255 -17.32 8.47 -15.07
CA LEU A 255 -16.74 7.29 -14.43
C LEU A 255 -15.30 7.08 -14.89
N SER A 256 -15.10 7.09 -16.21
CA SER A 256 -13.78 6.84 -16.81
C SER A 256 -12.77 7.95 -16.46
N ALA A 257 -13.19 9.21 -16.48
CA ALA A 257 -12.34 10.33 -16.07
C ALA A 257 -11.95 10.21 -14.59
N LEU A 258 -12.89 9.94 -13.70
CA LEU A 258 -12.63 9.78 -12.26
C LEU A 258 -11.80 8.51 -11.97
N GLY A 259 -12.04 7.42 -12.72
CA GLY A 259 -11.26 6.19 -12.65
C GLY A 259 -9.79 6.40 -13.03
N ILE A 260 -9.50 7.20 -14.07
CA ILE A 260 -8.12 7.57 -14.43
C ILE A 260 -7.49 8.42 -13.34
N ILE A 261 -8.21 9.36 -12.73
CA ILE A 261 -7.72 10.14 -11.58
C ILE A 261 -7.34 9.19 -10.44
N MET A 262 -8.16 8.19 -10.14
CA MET A 262 -7.89 7.20 -9.10
C MET A 262 -6.63 6.37 -9.40
N ILE A 263 -6.45 5.93 -10.66
CA ILE A 263 -5.23 5.22 -11.11
C ILE A 263 -4.02 6.13 -10.96
N PHE A 264 -4.11 7.37 -11.38
CA PHE A 264 -3.02 8.35 -11.29
C PHE A 264 -2.60 8.60 -9.84
N ILE A 265 -3.56 8.81 -8.93
CA ILE A 265 -3.30 8.99 -7.49
C ILE A 265 -2.60 7.76 -6.92
N SER A 266 -3.16 6.56 -7.15
CA SER A 266 -2.59 5.31 -6.64
C SER A 266 -1.16 5.09 -7.15
N THR A 267 -0.92 5.28 -8.45
CA THR A 267 0.40 5.13 -9.07
C THR A 267 1.39 6.15 -8.53
N THR A 268 0.96 7.40 -8.36
CA THR A 268 1.80 8.48 -7.80
C THR A 268 2.21 8.16 -6.36
N LEU A 269 1.28 7.68 -5.52
CA LEU A 269 1.59 7.28 -4.14
C LEU A 269 2.61 6.14 -4.11
N VAL A 270 2.47 5.14 -4.98
CA VAL A 270 3.42 4.02 -5.09
C VAL A 270 4.81 4.52 -5.50
N ILE A 271 4.89 5.36 -6.54
CA ILE A 271 6.16 5.91 -7.04
C ILE A 271 6.85 6.76 -5.97
N LEU A 272 6.12 7.70 -5.35
CA LEU A 272 6.68 8.58 -4.33
C LEU A 272 7.18 7.78 -3.11
N ALA A 273 6.42 6.80 -2.64
CA ALA A 273 6.82 5.96 -1.53
C ALA A 273 8.05 5.10 -1.87
N SER A 274 8.10 4.49 -3.07
CA SER A 274 9.23 3.68 -3.50
C SER A 274 10.52 4.50 -3.66
N LEU A 275 10.44 5.70 -4.23
CA LEU A 275 11.58 6.62 -4.35
C LEU A 275 12.08 7.09 -2.99
N THR A 276 11.17 7.38 -2.07
CA THR A 276 11.53 7.79 -0.69
C THR A 276 12.20 6.64 0.04
N GLY A 277 11.65 5.43 -0.05
CA GLY A 277 12.23 4.23 0.53
C GLY A 277 13.64 3.93 -0.01
N ALA A 278 13.83 4.01 -1.32
CA ALA A 278 15.14 3.82 -1.95
C ALA A 278 16.20 4.84 -1.49
N LYS A 279 15.81 6.11 -1.34
CA LYS A 279 16.71 7.14 -0.79
C LYS A 279 17.10 6.87 0.65
N LEU A 280 16.14 6.52 1.51
CA LEU A 280 16.38 6.23 2.92
C LEU A 280 17.31 5.02 3.12
N THR A 281 17.25 4.05 2.23
CA THR A 281 18.13 2.87 2.25
C THR A 281 19.55 3.22 1.77
N LYS A 282 19.71 4.01 0.71
CA LYS A 282 21.03 4.42 0.15
C LYS A 282 21.84 5.29 1.10
N VAL A 283 21.23 6.27 1.76
CA VAL A 283 21.91 7.17 2.71
C VAL A 283 22.60 6.38 3.84
N LYS A 284 22.07 5.22 4.22
CA LYS A 284 22.66 4.39 5.27
C LYS A 284 23.84 3.55 4.82
N THR A 285 23.83 3.05 3.59
CA THR A 285 25.00 2.29 3.06
C THR A 285 26.22 3.20 2.89
N VAL A 286 26.04 4.41 2.38
CA VAL A 286 27.14 5.38 2.20
C VAL A 286 27.72 5.82 3.53
N GLY A 287 26.91 6.08 4.57
CA GLY A 287 27.40 6.42 5.92
C GLY A 287 28.15 5.28 6.60
N GLY A 288 27.82 4.01 6.30
CA GLY A 288 28.55 2.83 6.77
C GLY A 288 29.92 2.65 6.11
N GLU A 289 30.01 2.91 4.82
CA GLU A 289 31.27 2.81 4.06
C GLU A 289 32.27 3.91 4.43
N GLU A 290 31.83 5.15 4.68
CA GLU A 290 32.70 6.22 5.16
C GLU A 290 33.24 5.94 6.56
N THR A 291 32.43 5.36 7.44
CA THR A 291 32.84 4.99 8.79
C THR A 291 33.84 3.83 8.76
N GLN A 292 33.66 2.84 7.89
CA GLN A 292 34.62 1.75 7.71
C GLN A 292 35.94 2.22 7.09
N LYS A 293 35.93 3.15 6.14
CA LYS A 293 37.15 3.75 5.58
C LYS A 293 37.95 4.49 6.64
N LYS A 294 37.29 5.25 7.51
CA LYS A 294 37.95 5.97 8.62
C LYS A 294 38.55 5.05 9.69
N LEU A 295 38.01 3.82 9.85
CA LEU A 295 38.51 2.83 10.77
C LEU A 295 39.69 1.98 10.20
N GLN A 296 39.82 1.98 8.86
CA GLN A 296 40.89 1.27 8.14
C GLN A 296 42.11 2.13 7.81
N GLU A 297 42.05 3.47 8.00
CA GLU A 297 43.22 4.30 7.88
C GLU A 297 44.12 4.05 9.09
N PRO A 298 45.37 3.48 8.91
CA PRO A 298 46.27 3.29 10.00
C PRO A 298 46.67 4.66 10.56
N SER A 299 46.48 4.83 11.88
CA SER A 299 47.01 6.00 12.58
C SER A 299 48.54 6.03 12.41
N VAL A 300 48.99 6.76 11.41
CA VAL A 300 50.44 7.08 11.28
C VAL A 300 50.73 8.08 12.40
N LYS A 301 51.38 7.58 13.44
CA LYS A 301 52.24 8.33 14.33
C LYS A 301 53.49 7.53 14.59
#